data_fa035a75552e2566d9d407c96c13b193
#
_entry.id   fa035a75552e2566d9d407c96c13b193
#
_cell.length_a   1.000
_cell.length_b   1.000
_cell.length_c   1.000
_cell.angle_alpha   90.00
_cell.angle_beta   90.00
_cell.angle_gamma   90.00
#
_symmetry.space_group_name_H-M   'P 1'
#
loop_
_entity.id
_entity.type
_entity.pdbx_description
1 polymer ?
#
loop_
_entity_poly.entity_id
_entity_poly.type
_entity_poly.pdbx_seq_one_letter_code
_entity_poly.pdbx_strand_id
1 'polypeptide(L)'
;VLPFMKKLSFIIKYPFYPKSFGCKLSDKRLNIPPKAHGEIRILSADIALMSSAKNNNDATSVFINQMLPSASGKYVSNIVYTENNEGLRADAQALSIRRLFEEFECDYLVIDAKGLGLPVVDLLMADIYDQNTGTTYGALSCCNNEEIAKRCIVPKAPKVIWAVQGSPEFNSQCALGLREAFKQGQVRLLISEYDAEEELTNLKGYSSL
;
A
#
# COMPACT_ATOMS: atom_id res chain seq x y z
N VAL A 1 -11.59 -13.32 -14.77
CA VAL A 1 -10.51 -12.36 -15.11
C VAL A 1 -10.79 -11.85 -16.51
N LEU A 2 -11.08 -10.57 -16.66
CA LEU A 2 -11.47 -9.98 -17.95
C LEU A 2 -10.27 -10.01 -18.92
N PRO A 3 -10.41 -10.56 -20.13
CA PRO A 3 -9.32 -10.63 -21.13
C PRO A 3 -8.73 -9.25 -21.47
N PHE A 4 -9.48 -8.23 -21.18
CA PHE A 4 -9.16 -6.82 -21.34
C PHE A 4 -8.08 -6.34 -20.35
N MET A 5 -8.04 -6.86 -19.11
CA MET A 5 -7.03 -6.46 -18.12
C MET A 5 -5.62 -6.95 -18.49
N LYS A 6 -5.50 -8.08 -19.19
CA LYS A 6 -4.21 -8.58 -19.68
C LYS A 6 -3.51 -7.67 -20.69
N LYS A 7 -4.27 -6.89 -21.47
CA LYS A 7 -3.69 -5.97 -22.48
C LYS A 7 -3.25 -4.62 -21.94
N LEU A 8 -3.68 -4.24 -20.74
CA LEU A 8 -3.43 -2.91 -20.15
C LEU A 8 -2.57 -2.93 -18.90
N SER A 9 -2.25 -4.12 -18.33
CA SER A 9 -1.36 -4.24 -17.20
C SER A 9 0.09 -4.04 -17.65
N PHE A 10 0.63 -2.86 -17.41
CA PHE A 10 2.07 -2.69 -17.44
C PHE A 10 2.64 -3.40 -16.21
N ILE A 11 3.46 -4.39 -16.47
CA ILE A 11 4.12 -5.18 -15.43
C ILE A 11 5.28 -4.35 -14.86
N ILE A 12 5.35 -4.23 -13.55
CA ILE A 12 6.53 -3.70 -12.88
C ILE A 12 7.51 -4.84 -12.71
N LYS A 13 8.58 -4.79 -13.48
CA LYS A 13 9.61 -5.83 -13.50
C LYS A 13 10.46 -5.85 -12.22
N TYR A 14 10.53 -4.74 -11.50
CA TYR A 14 11.36 -4.58 -10.30
C TYR A 14 10.53 -3.92 -9.20
N PRO A 15 9.91 -4.72 -8.31
CA PRO A 15 9.22 -4.18 -7.14
C PRO A 15 10.22 -3.53 -6.18
N PHE A 16 9.73 -2.70 -5.28
CA PHE A 16 10.53 -2.20 -4.17
C PHE A 16 10.56 -3.25 -3.06
N TYR A 17 11.71 -3.38 -2.41
CA TYR A 17 11.86 -4.30 -1.29
C TYR A 17 12.33 -3.56 -0.05
N PRO A 18 11.61 -3.66 1.08
CA PRO A 18 12.01 -3.07 2.33
C PRO A 18 13.22 -3.80 2.93
N LYS A 19 14.08 -3.06 3.62
CA LYS A 19 15.25 -3.63 4.31
C LYS A 19 14.86 -4.63 5.41
N SER A 20 13.69 -4.41 6.04
CA SER A 20 13.13 -5.28 7.06
C SER A 20 12.85 -6.71 6.59
N PHE A 21 12.77 -6.96 5.30
CA PHE A 21 12.51 -8.29 4.74
C PHE A 21 13.73 -9.24 4.78
N GLY A 22 14.84 -8.86 5.39
CA GLY A 22 16.03 -9.71 5.46
C GLY A 22 16.66 -10.02 4.10
N CYS A 23 16.26 -9.27 3.06
CA CYS A 23 16.86 -9.37 1.73
C CYS A 23 18.36 -9.10 1.85
N LYS A 24 19.17 -10.08 1.47
CA LYS A 24 20.61 -9.89 1.43
C LYS A 24 20.89 -8.73 0.47
N LEU A 25 21.51 -7.69 0.98
CA LEU A 25 21.89 -6.46 0.26
C LEU A 25 22.76 -6.68 -1.00
N SER A 26 23.13 -7.92 -1.32
CA SER A 26 23.90 -8.29 -2.51
C SER A 26 23.11 -8.17 -3.82
N ASP A 27 21.77 -8.16 -3.77
CA ASP A 27 20.97 -7.97 -4.97
C ASP A 27 20.58 -6.50 -5.12
N LYS A 28 21.29 -5.78 -5.99
CA LYS A 28 21.04 -4.36 -6.29
C LYS A 28 19.61 -4.06 -6.78
N ARG A 29 18.84 -5.09 -7.12
CA ARG A 29 17.44 -4.99 -7.53
C ARG A 29 16.48 -4.79 -6.35
N LEU A 30 16.96 -5.00 -5.11
CA LEU A 30 16.15 -5.05 -3.90
C LEU A 30 16.17 -3.75 -3.09
N ASN A 31 16.62 -2.64 -3.65
CA ASN A 31 16.66 -1.37 -2.96
C ASN A 31 15.45 -0.51 -3.33
N ILE A 32 14.92 0.19 -2.33
CA ILE A 32 13.97 1.27 -2.57
C ILE A 32 14.74 2.43 -3.20
N PRO A 33 14.44 2.81 -4.45
CA PRO A 33 15.15 3.89 -5.10
C PRO A 33 14.83 5.24 -4.44
N PRO A 34 15.73 6.23 -4.51
CA PRO A 34 15.41 7.61 -4.15
C PRO A 34 14.18 8.11 -4.91
N LYS A 35 13.38 8.97 -4.29
CA LYS A 35 12.23 9.57 -4.96
C LYS A 35 12.64 10.35 -6.21
N ALA A 36 11.92 10.13 -7.30
CA ALA A 36 12.02 10.96 -8.48
C ALA A 36 11.36 12.33 -8.26
N HIS A 37 11.69 13.30 -9.12
CA HIS A 37 11.06 14.63 -9.04
C HIS A 37 9.54 14.53 -9.25
N GLY A 38 8.78 15.05 -8.29
CA GLY A 38 7.31 14.99 -8.30
C GLY A 38 6.70 13.63 -7.96
N GLU A 39 7.51 12.65 -7.57
CA GLU A 39 7.03 11.36 -7.08
C GLU A 39 6.32 11.51 -5.73
N ILE A 40 5.16 10.84 -5.61
CA ILE A 40 4.40 10.70 -4.37
C ILE A 40 4.29 9.21 -4.05
N ARG A 41 4.59 8.83 -2.82
CA ARG A 41 4.40 7.45 -2.34
C ARG A 41 3.25 7.38 -1.36
N ILE A 42 2.34 6.47 -1.60
CA ILE A 42 1.13 6.28 -0.79
C ILE A 42 1.12 4.85 -0.26
N LEU A 43 1.10 4.72 1.06
CA LEU A 43 0.79 3.46 1.70
C LEU A 43 -0.73 3.35 1.83
N SER A 44 -1.31 2.24 1.38
CA SER A 44 -2.73 1.93 1.54
C SER A 44 -2.87 0.66 2.37
N ALA A 45 -3.73 0.68 3.39
CA ALA A 45 -3.97 -0.46 4.27
C ALA A 45 -5.47 -0.73 4.42
N ASP A 46 -5.86 -1.97 4.18
CA ASP A 46 -7.17 -2.54 4.51
C ASP A 46 -7.01 -3.45 5.72
N ILE A 47 -7.65 -3.09 6.84
CA ILE A 47 -7.39 -3.67 8.15
C ILE A 47 -8.34 -4.82 8.46
N ALA A 48 -7.78 -6.00 8.72
CA ALA A 48 -8.47 -7.12 9.34
C ALA A 48 -7.88 -7.42 10.72
N LEU A 49 -8.73 -7.56 11.73
CA LEU A 49 -8.33 -7.89 13.08
C LEU A 49 -8.77 -9.31 13.43
N MET A 50 -7.78 -10.16 13.77
CA MET A 50 -7.89 -11.49 14.36
C MET A 50 -8.71 -12.53 13.56
N SER A 51 -8.09 -13.66 13.32
CA SER A 51 -8.75 -14.85 12.81
C SER A 51 -9.87 -15.33 13.76
N SER A 52 -11.09 -15.37 13.26
CA SER A 52 -12.12 -16.17 13.90
C SER A 52 -11.85 -17.64 13.59
N ALA A 53 -11.87 -18.49 14.61
CA ALA A 53 -11.62 -19.94 14.49
C ALA A 53 -12.62 -20.68 13.57
N LYS A 54 -13.57 -20.01 12.95
CA LYS A 54 -14.68 -20.61 12.20
C LYS A 54 -14.78 -20.21 10.71
N ASN A 55 -14.10 -19.18 10.26
CA ASN A 55 -14.17 -18.74 8.85
C ASN A 55 -12.78 -18.38 8.33
N ASN A 56 -12.58 -18.47 7.01
CA ASN A 56 -11.39 -18.02 6.31
C ASN A 56 -10.85 -16.72 6.89
N ASN A 57 -9.58 -16.72 7.26
CA ASN A 57 -8.94 -15.59 7.91
C ASN A 57 -8.96 -14.39 6.97
N ASP A 58 -9.64 -13.33 7.39
CA ASP A 58 -9.47 -12.03 6.76
C ASP A 58 -8.04 -11.56 7.04
N ALA A 59 -7.30 -11.25 6.00
CA ALA A 59 -5.93 -10.74 6.09
C ALA A 59 -5.92 -9.22 5.95
N THR A 60 -5.11 -8.55 6.76
CA THR A 60 -4.77 -7.15 6.51
C THR A 60 -3.93 -7.07 5.25
N SER A 61 -4.38 -6.31 4.29
CA SER A 61 -3.66 -6.09 3.04
C SER A 61 -3.02 -4.70 3.02
N VAL A 62 -1.72 -4.65 2.72
CA VAL A 62 -0.96 -3.39 2.62
C VAL A 62 -0.40 -3.27 1.20
N PHE A 63 -0.50 -2.08 0.63
CA PHE A 63 0.01 -1.73 -0.69
C PHE A 63 0.83 -0.45 -0.62
N ILE A 64 1.96 -0.43 -1.34
CA ILE A 64 2.70 0.81 -1.60
C ILE A 64 2.50 1.19 -3.06
N ASN A 65 1.95 2.39 -3.25
CA ASN A 65 1.73 2.99 -4.56
C ASN A 65 2.76 4.09 -4.80
N GLN A 66 3.55 3.91 -5.85
CA GLN A 66 4.41 4.97 -6.39
C GLN A 66 3.63 5.74 -7.45
N MET A 67 3.33 6.99 -7.18
CA MET A 67 2.64 7.87 -8.10
C MET A 67 3.69 8.71 -8.85
N LEU A 68 3.80 8.52 -10.15
CA LEU A 68 4.74 9.27 -11.01
C LEU A 68 4.00 10.24 -11.91
N PRO A 69 4.44 11.50 -12.00
CA PRO A 69 3.86 12.45 -12.95
C PRO A 69 4.14 12.00 -14.39
N SER A 70 3.14 12.06 -15.25
CA SER A 70 3.27 11.77 -16.67
C SER A 70 3.34 13.04 -17.50
N ALA A 71 3.81 12.95 -18.73
CA ALA A 71 3.86 14.06 -19.68
C ALA A 71 2.47 14.69 -19.96
N SER A 72 1.39 13.95 -19.71
CA SER A 72 0.02 14.45 -19.85
C SER A 72 -0.48 15.26 -18.64
N GLY A 73 0.36 15.49 -17.64
CA GLY A 73 -0.01 16.16 -16.39
C GLY A 73 -0.82 15.30 -15.41
N LYS A 74 -1.07 14.03 -15.75
CA LYS A 74 -1.72 13.06 -14.87
C LYS A 74 -0.65 12.22 -14.18
N TYR A 75 -1.04 11.55 -13.07
CA TYR A 75 -0.20 10.58 -12.40
C TYR A 75 -0.42 9.17 -12.94
N VAL A 76 0.65 8.39 -12.99
CA VAL A 76 0.60 6.94 -13.18
C VAL A 76 0.89 6.28 -11.84
N SER A 77 0.02 5.39 -11.42
CA SER A 77 0.14 4.62 -10.18
C SER A 77 0.85 3.29 -10.47
N ASN A 78 2.00 3.10 -9.85
CA ASN A 78 2.72 1.82 -9.84
C ASN A 78 2.51 1.17 -8.47
N ILE A 79 1.94 -0.01 -8.41
CA ILE A 79 1.94 -0.82 -7.18
C ILE A 79 3.31 -1.48 -7.09
N VAL A 80 4.14 -0.99 -6.16
CA VAL A 80 5.55 -1.40 -6.07
C VAL A 80 5.82 -2.38 -4.92
N TYR A 81 4.87 -2.52 -4.01
CA TYR A 81 4.94 -3.46 -2.89
C TYR A 81 3.55 -3.88 -2.44
N THR A 82 3.41 -5.14 -2.05
CA THR A 82 2.20 -5.68 -1.41
C THR A 82 2.59 -6.66 -0.33
N GLU A 83 1.85 -6.65 0.78
CA GLU A 83 1.92 -7.72 1.79
C GLU A 83 0.54 -8.01 2.37
N ASN A 84 0.36 -9.25 2.82
CA ASN A 84 -0.82 -9.68 3.53
C ASN A 84 -0.39 -10.22 4.90
N ASN A 85 -1.02 -9.70 5.94
CA ASN A 85 -0.76 -10.07 7.33
C ASN A 85 -2.02 -10.69 7.94
N GLU A 86 -1.92 -11.91 8.43
CA GLU A 86 -3.00 -12.61 9.10
C GLU A 86 -2.82 -12.59 10.62
N GLY A 87 -3.93 -12.42 11.35
CA GLY A 87 -3.98 -12.62 12.79
C GLY A 87 -3.19 -11.64 13.66
N LEU A 88 -2.71 -10.52 13.10
CA LEU A 88 -1.99 -9.52 13.86
C LEU A 88 -2.94 -8.69 14.75
N ARG A 89 -2.48 -8.37 15.95
CA ARG A 89 -3.15 -7.40 16.84
C ARG A 89 -2.99 -5.98 16.29
N ALA A 90 -3.87 -5.08 16.72
CA ALA A 90 -3.87 -3.70 16.27
C ALA A 90 -2.53 -2.97 16.49
N ASP A 91 -1.87 -3.22 17.63
CA ASP A 91 -0.57 -2.66 17.96
C ASP A 91 0.56 -3.15 17.02
N ALA A 92 0.57 -4.44 16.71
CA ALA A 92 1.52 -5.02 15.77
C ALA A 92 1.28 -4.51 14.33
N GLN A 93 0.02 -4.33 13.94
CA GLN A 93 -0.34 -3.77 12.64
C GLN A 93 0.08 -2.30 12.52
N ALA A 94 -0.21 -1.48 13.55
CA ALA A 94 0.22 -0.08 13.58
C ALA A 94 1.74 0.05 13.48
N LEU A 95 2.50 -0.79 14.21
CA LEU A 95 3.96 -0.81 14.12
C LEU A 95 4.45 -1.23 12.72
N SER A 96 3.86 -2.28 12.12
CA SER A 96 4.22 -2.70 10.76
C SER A 96 3.98 -1.59 9.74
N ILE A 97 2.80 -0.95 9.79
CA ILE A 97 2.46 0.18 8.93
C ILE A 97 3.45 1.35 9.12
N ARG A 98 3.84 1.67 10.37
CA ARG A 98 4.80 2.76 10.63
C ARG A 98 6.19 2.44 10.08
N ARG A 99 6.66 1.20 10.21
CA ARG A 99 7.92 0.76 9.61
C ARG A 99 7.91 0.94 8.10
N LEU A 100 6.87 0.41 7.43
CA LEU A 100 6.74 0.52 5.98
C LEU A 100 6.61 1.97 5.53
N PHE A 101 5.84 2.80 6.26
CA PHE A 101 5.65 4.21 5.95
C PHE A 101 6.99 4.97 5.92
N GLU A 102 7.84 4.75 6.92
CA GLU A 102 9.17 5.38 6.99
C GLU A 102 10.14 4.78 5.97
N GLU A 103 10.17 3.45 5.87
CA GLU A 103 11.14 2.75 5.03
C GLU A 103 10.93 3.06 3.53
N PHE A 104 9.67 3.17 3.11
CA PHE A 104 9.31 3.58 1.75
C PHE A 104 9.26 5.10 1.56
N GLU A 105 9.56 5.89 2.59
CA GLU A 105 9.44 7.35 2.56
C GLU A 105 8.08 7.82 2.03
N CYS A 106 6.99 7.24 2.58
CA CYS A 106 5.64 7.54 2.12
C CYS A 106 5.22 8.96 2.49
N ASP A 107 4.48 9.60 1.60
CA ASP A 107 3.93 10.95 1.80
C ASP A 107 2.56 10.91 2.46
N TYR A 108 1.78 9.86 2.15
CA TYR A 108 0.42 9.68 2.66
C TYR A 108 0.17 8.22 3.06
N LEU A 109 -0.69 8.06 4.06
CA LEU A 109 -1.24 6.79 4.50
C LEU A 109 -2.76 6.81 4.26
N VAL A 110 -3.26 5.93 3.42
CA VAL A 110 -4.69 5.71 3.19
C VAL A 110 -5.12 4.47 3.96
N ILE A 111 -6.09 4.61 4.84
CA ILE A 111 -6.52 3.51 5.71
C ILE A 111 -8.05 3.53 5.90
N ASP A 112 -8.69 2.35 5.86
CA ASP A 112 -10.09 2.27 6.27
C ASP A 112 -10.21 2.52 7.78
N ALA A 113 -10.84 3.63 8.13
CA ALA A 113 -11.08 4.05 9.51
C ALA A 113 -12.47 3.66 10.01
N LYS A 114 -13.18 2.75 9.31
CA LYS A 114 -14.47 2.23 9.74
C LYS A 114 -14.29 0.93 10.51
N GLY A 115 -15.00 0.78 11.62
CA GLY A 115 -14.99 -0.45 12.39
C GLY A 115 -13.60 -0.80 12.94
N LEU A 116 -13.01 -1.87 12.42
CA LEU A 116 -11.75 -2.45 12.92
C LEU A 116 -10.51 -1.60 12.62
N GLY A 117 -10.54 -0.74 11.62
CA GLY A 117 -9.42 0.13 11.29
C GLY A 117 -9.23 1.31 12.24
N LEU A 118 -10.31 1.80 12.89
CA LEU A 118 -10.23 2.96 13.78
C LEU A 118 -9.26 2.76 14.96
N PRO A 119 -9.21 1.62 15.67
CA PRO A 119 -8.21 1.36 16.70
C PRO A 119 -6.76 1.43 16.18
N VAL A 120 -6.50 0.98 14.95
CA VAL A 120 -5.17 1.08 14.34
C VAL A 120 -4.83 2.54 14.04
N VAL A 121 -5.80 3.32 13.55
CA VAL A 121 -5.64 4.76 13.34
C VAL A 121 -5.31 5.48 14.65
N ASP A 122 -5.98 5.15 15.76
CA ASP A 122 -5.68 5.73 17.08
C ASP A 122 -4.25 5.45 17.54
N LEU A 123 -3.77 4.23 17.31
CA LEU A 123 -2.38 3.87 17.63
C LEU A 123 -1.37 4.63 16.74
N LEU A 124 -1.69 4.84 15.46
CA LEU A 124 -0.85 5.62 14.54
C LEU A 124 -0.80 7.12 14.90
N MET A 125 -1.77 7.61 15.66
CA MET A 125 -1.84 8.98 16.18
C MET A 125 -1.07 9.19 17.50
N ALA A 126 -0.39 8.17 17.99
CA ALA A 126 0.53 8.22 19.12
C ALA A 126 1.94 7.85 18.68
N ASP A 127 2.93 8.17 19.51
CA ASP A 127 4.29 7.70 19.29
C ASP A 127 4.35 6.18 19.49
N ILE A 128 5.01 5.47 18.57
CA ILE A 128 5.15 4.01 18.60
C ILE A 128 6.61 3.65 18.79
N TYR A 129 6.92 2.96 19.89
CA TYR A 129 8.27 2.44 20.15
C TYR A 129 8.43 1.03 19.59
N ASP A 130 9.42 0.85 18.74
CA ASP A 130 9.82 -0.43 18.18
C ASP A 130 10.93 -1.06 19.02
N GLN A 131 10.58 -2.07 19.81
CA GLN A 131 11.54 -2.77 20.67
C GLN A 131 12.63 -3.52 19.90
N ASN A 132 12.36 -3.94 18.65
CA ASN A 132 13.31 -4.72 17.85
C ASN A 132 14.43 -3.85 17.27
N THR A 133 14.12 -2.59 16.95
CA THR A 133 15.08 -1.66 16.35
C THR A 133 15.55 -0.56 17.29
N GLY A 134 14.87 -0.40 18.46
CA GLY A 134 15.09 0.72 19.38
C GLY A 134 14.62 2.07 18.82
N THR A 135 13.81 2.07 17.75
CA THR A 135 13.35 3.27 17.07
C THR A 135 12.00 3.72 17.62
N THR A 136 11.84 5.03 17.85
CA THR A 136 10.53 5.63 18.13
C THR A 136 10.01 6.30 16.87
N TYR A 137 8.85 5.86 16.40
CA TYR A 137 8.12 6.49 15.31
C TYR A 137 7.17 7.54 15.87
N GLY A 138 7.28 8.79 15.44
CA GLY A 138 6.42 9.87 15.90
C GLY A 138 4.98 9.70 15.44
N ALA A 139 4.05 10.31 16.17
CA ALA A 139 2.62 10.31 15.85
C ALA A 139 2.33 10.90 14.47
N LEU A 140 1.33 10.36 13.79
CA LEU A 140 0.75 10.92 12.57
C LEU A 140 -0.64 11.51 12.88
N SER A 141 -1.17 12.37 12.03
CA SER A 141 -2.51 12.93 12.17
C SER A 141 -3.32 12.81 10.88
N CYS A 142 -4.66 12.92 11.02
CA CYS A 142 -5.58 12.83 9.89
C CYS A 142 -5.59 14.16 9.10
N CYS A 143 -5.61 14.06 7.75
CA CYS A 143 -5.64 15.22 6.86
C CYS A 143 -7.01 15.52 6.26
N ASN A 144 -7.93 14.54 6.21
CA ASN A 144 -9.20 14.67 5.51
C ASN A 144 -10.45 14.64 6.41
N ASN A 145 -10.29 14.39 7.72
CA ASN A 145 -11.40 14.33 8.67
C ASN A 145 -11.01 14.98 10.00
N GLU A 146 -11.64 16.11 10.33
CA GLU A 146 -11.31 16.87 11.55
C GLU A 146 -11.69 16.15 12.84
N GLU A 147 -12.78 15.37 12.85
CA GLU A 147 -13.20 14.62 14.03
C GLU A 147 -12.20 13.49 14.36
N ILE A 148 -11.67 12.84 13.32
CA ILE A 148 -10.58 11.88 13.49
C ILE A 148 -9.29 12.61 13.90
N ALA A 149 -8.97 13.74 13.28
CA ALA A 149 -7.75 14.50 13.60
C ALA A 149 -7.71 14.98 15.05
N LYS A 150 -8.85 15.32 15.67
CA LYS A 150 -8.95 15.71 17.10
C LYS A 150 -8.55 14.59 18.07
N ARG A 151 -8.52 13.35 17.63
CA ARG A 151 -8.08 12.20 18.44
C ARG A 151 -6.56 12.16 18.61
N CYS A 152 -5.81 12.84 17.73
CA CYS A 152 -4.37 13.00 17.88
C CYS A 152 -4.07 14.10 18.90
N ILE A 153 -3.54 13.69 20.06
CA ILE A 153 -3.17 14.62 21.14
C ILE A 153 -1.74 15.15 21.02
N VAL A 154 -0.94 14.58 20.10
CA VAL A 154 0.46 14.96 19.92
C VAL A 154 0.53 16.27 19.11
N PRO A 155 1.10 17.35 19.67
CA PRO A 155 1.16 18.63 18.98
C PRO A 155 1.99 18.55 17.70
N LYS A 156 1.51 19.19 16.62
CA LYS A 156 2.21 19.30 15.33
C LYS A 156 2.48 17.95 14.64
N ALA A 157 1.77 16.87 15.01
CA ALA A 157 1.84 15.61 14.28
C ALA A 157 1.54 15.85 12.78
N PRO A 158 2.34 15.32 11.84
CA PRO A 158 2.15 15.55 10.42
C PRO A 158 0.79 14.99 9.96
N LYS A 159 0.03 15.82 9.23
CA LYS A 159 -1.30 15.46 8.71
C LYS A 159 -1.16 14.67 7.41
N VAL A 160 -0.95 13.38 7.51
CA VAL A 160 -0.68 12.50 6.37
C VAL A 160 -1.64 11.30 6.29
N ILE A 161 -2.45 11.05 7.34
CA ILE A 161 -3.43 9.96 7.31
C ILE A 161 -4.67 10.44 6.56
N TRP A 162 -5.00 9.74 5.49
CA TRP A 162 -6.28 9.82 4.79
C TRP A 162 -7.18 8.71 5.30
N ALA A 163 -8.08 9.06 6.21
CA ALA A 163 -9.02 8.11 6.82
C ALA A 163 -10.23 7.91 5.89
N VAL A 164 -10.37 6.71 5.35
CA VAL A 164 -11.51 6.31 4.51
C VAL A 164 -12.63 5.80 5.40
N GLN A 165 -13.86 6.25 5.14
CA GLN A 165 -15.07 5.72 5.72
C GLN A 165 -16.00 5.29 4.57
N GLY A 166 -15.85 4.05 4.10
CA GLY A 166 -16.54 3.55 2.93
C GLY A 166 -18.06 3.62 3.06
N SER A 167 -18.73 4.24 2.08
CA SER A 167 -20.14 4.12 1.81
C SER A 167 -20.37 3.33 0.51
N PRO A 168 -21.56 2.78 0.25
CA PRO A 168 -21.86 2.12 -1.02
C PRO A 168 -21.57 3.01 -2.23
N GLU A 169 -21.90 4.31 -2.15
CA GLU A 169 -21.67 5.29 -3.21
C GLU A 169 -20.17 5.52 -3.42
N PHE A 170 -19.41 5.73 -2.32
CA PHE A 170 -17.98 5.90 -2.36
C PHE A 170 -17.29 4.67 -2.98
N ASN A 171 -17.66 3.46 -2.54
CA ASN A 171 -17.09 2.22 -3.06
C ASN A 171 -17.40 2.05 -4.56
N SER A 172 -18.61 2.41 -5.01
CA SER A 172 -18.98 2.39 -6.42
C SER A 172 -18.15 3.38 -7.24
N GLN A 173 -17.94 4.59 -6.73
CA GLN A 173 -17.10 5.60 -7.38
C GLN A 173 -15.64 5.14 -7.47
N CYS A 174 -15.09 4.56 -6.41
CA CYS A 174 -13.74 4.00 -6.42
C CYS A 174 -13.60 2.88 -7.45
N ALA A 175 -14.56 1.95 -7.53
CA ALA A 175 -14.54 0.86 -8.51
C ALA A 175 -14.61 1.38 -9.96
N LEU A 176 -15.45 2.38 -10.23
CA LEU A 176 -15.54 3.03 -11.54
C LEU A 176 -14.26 3.78 -11.88
N GLY A 177 -13.70 4.54 -10.95
CA GLY A 177 -12.45 5.28 -11.12
C GLY A 177 -11.27 4.34 -11.38
N LEU A 178 -11.16 3.25 -10.62
CA LEU A 178 -10.12 2.24 -10.83
C LEU A 178 -10.23 1.59 -12.22
N ARG A 179 -11.46 1.21 -12.62
CA ARG A 179 -11.70 0.65 -13.96
C ARG A 179 -11.27 1.61 -15.07
N GLU A 180 -11.57 2.90 -14.91
CA GLU A 180 -11.20 3.91 -15.90
C GLU A 180 -9.69 4.15 -15.92
N ALA A 181 -9.02 4.17 -14.75
CA ALA A 181 -7.57 4.28 -14.63
C ALA A 181 -6.86 3.10 -15.33
N PHE A 182 -7.37 1.88 -15.19
CA PHE A 182 -6.87 0.73 -15.96
C PHE A 182 -7.04 0.89 -17.47
N LYS A 183 -8.21 1.37 -17.93
CA LYS A 183 -8.44 1.63 -19.37
C LYS A 183 -7.47 2.65 -19.95
N GLN A 184 -7.12 3.65 -19.15
CA GLN A 184 -6.20 4.71 -19.54
C GLN A 184 -4.72 4.34 -19.36
N GLY A 185 -4.40 3.13 -18.89
CA GLY A 185 -3.03 2.69 -18.63
C GLY A 185 -2.35 3.45 -17.48
N GLN A 186 -3.14 4.00 -16.56
CA GLN A 186 -2.65 4.79 -15.43
C GLN A 186 -2.32 3.94 -14.20
N VAL A 187 -2.58 2.63 -14.24
CA VAL A 187 -2.27 1.70 -13.15
C VAL A 187 -1.37 0.59 -13.68
N ARG A 188 -0.30 0.31 -12.95
CA ARG A 188 0.62 -0.79 -13.19
C ARG A 188 0.62 -1.70 -11.97
N LEU A 189 0.35 -2.97 -12.20
CA LEU A 189 0.29 -3.98 -11.14
C LEU A 189 1.66 -4.60 -10.91
N LEU A 190 1.91 -4.99 -9.66
CA LEU A 190 3.03 -5.82 -9.28
C LEU A 190 2.76 -7.25 -9.77
N ILE A 191 3.76 -7.83 -10.44
CA ILE A 191 3.75 -9.26 -10.80
C ILE A 191 4.79 -9.98 -9.95
N SER A 192 4.45 -11.16 -9.44
CA SER A 192 5.43 -12.04 -8.82
C SER A 192 6.40 -12.58 -9.89
N GLU A 193 7.64 -12.89 -9.49
CA GLU A 193 8.61 -13.50 -10.42
C GLU A 193 8.09 -14.80 -11.02
N TYR A 194 7.32 -15.56 -10.23
CA TYR A 194 6.70 -16.81 -10.67
C TYR A 194 5.68 -16.62 -11.80
N ASP A 195 4.80 -15.61 -11.64
CA ASP A 195 3.80 -15.29 -12.67
C ASP A 195 4.43 -14.71 -13.93
N ALA A 196 5.54 -13.98 -13.79
CA ALA A 196 6.29 -13.40 -14.92
C ALA A 196 6.97 -14.50 -15.76
N GLU A 197 7.50 -15.55 -15.14
CA GLU A 197 8.09 -16.69 -15.85
C GLU A 197 7.03 -17.52 -16.57
N GLU A 198 5.87 -17.75 -15.96
CA GLU A 198 4.77 -18.47 -16.57
C GLU A 198 4.18 -17.72 -17.77
N GLU A 199 3.99 -16.40 -17.68
CA GLU A 199 3.54 -15.58 -18.81
C GLU A 199 4.56 -15.53 -19.95
N LEU A 200 5.85 -15.42 -19.64
CA LEU A 200 6.92 -15.47 -20.65
C LEU A 200 6.98 -16.82 -21.36
N THR A 201 6.73 -17.91 -20.65
CA THR A 201 6.71 -19.26 -21.21
C THR A 201 5.48 -19.43 -22.11
N ASN A 202 4.32 -18.94 -21.69
CA ASN A 202 3.09 -18.97 -22.46
C ASN A 202 3.17 -18.09 -23.73
N LEU A 203 3.80 -16.91 -23.64
CA LEU A 203 4.02 -16.03 -24.81
C LEU A 203 4.96 -16.64 -25.84
N LYS A 204 5.99 -17.37 -25.40
CA LYS A 204 6.89 -18.11 -26.30
C LYS A 204 6.19 -19.26 -27.02
N GLY A 205 5.21 -19.91 -26.35
CA GLY A 205 4.37 -20.94 -26.97
C GLY A 205 3.46 -20.42 -28.08
N TYR A 206 3.06 -19.15 -28.05
CA TYR A 206 2.25 -18.52 -29.11
C TYR A 206 3.05 -17.98 -30.30
N SER A 207 4.37 -17.81 -30.15
CA SER A 207 5.23 -17.33 -31.25
C SER A 207 5.80 -18.46 -32.13
N SER A 208 5.48 -19.70 -31.81
CA SER A 208 5.90 -20.90 -32.54
C SER A 208 4.77 -21.58 -33.33
N LEU A 209 3.64 -20.94 -33.47
CA LEU A 209 2.55 -21.27 -34.40
C LEU A 209 2.40 -20.18 -35.46
#